data_e434381b81ca8b5818ca6a8d39bc2efe
#
_entry.id   e434381b81ca8b5818ca6a8d39bc2efe
#
_cell.length_a   1.000
_cell.length_b   1.000
_cell.length_c   1.000
_cell.angle_alpha   90.00
_cell.angle_beta   90.00
_cell.angle_gamma   90.00
#
_symmetry.space_group_name_H-M   'P 1'
#
loop_
_entity.id
_entity.type
_entity.pdbx_description
1 polymer ?
#
loop_
_entity_poly.entity_id
_entity_poly.type
_entity_poly.pdbx_seq_one_letter_code
_entity_poly.pdbx_strand_id
1 'polypeptide(L)'
;MNLMKALKELRRESAVAADLHTEKYLTFYIDGQLYSVPTSQVVEIIRMQPITYMPNTIDYVKGVINLRGKVVPVIDMRLRFKKEEKPYDTRTSIVIVESGEMTVGLIVDTVKDVRDVSAEQINKSPRSKGQSANGKNFVCGIVTLDNESAMLLDTAKVLTHHSHEQNEKNSITINAGASDKQSQPVPDGQQ
;
A
#
# COMPACT_ATOMS: atom_id res chain seq x y z
N MET A 1 -31.97 12.76 -42.65
CA MET A 1 -31.56 12.13 -41.37
C MET A 1 -30.97 13.24 -40.49
N ASN A 2 -31.54 13.47 -39.29
CA ASN A 2 -31.27 14.70 -38.53
C ASN A 2 -29.97 14.54 -37.75
N LEU A 3 -28.94 15.37 -38.00
CA LEU A 3 -27.62 15.35 -37.40
C LEU A 3 -27.67 15.32 -35.85
N MET A 4 -28.68 16.00 -35.25
CA MET A 4 -28.94 15.98 -33.82
C MET A 4 -29.34 14.59 -33.27
N LYS A 5 -30.03 13.78 -34.08
CA LYS A 5 -30.43 12.42 -33.69
C LYS A 5 -29.23 11.48 -33.74
N ALA A 6 -28.39 11.59 -34.77
CA ALA A 6 -27.15 10.84 -34.88
C ALA A 6 -26.14 11.16 -33.73
N LEU A 7 -26.03 12.44 -33.36
CA LEU A 7 -25.20 12.86 -32.20
C LEU A 7 -25.72 12.34 -30.84
N LYS A 8 -27.05 12.23 -30.69
CA LYS A 8 -27.65 11.64 -29.47
C LYS A 8 -27.46 10.12 -29.43
N GLU A 9 -27.52 9.44 -30.57
CA GLU A 9 -27.26 8.00 -30.66
C GLU A 9 -25.76 7.69 -30.37
N LEU A 10 -24.83 8.42 -30.98
CA LEU A 10 -23.41 8.30 -30.71
C LEU A 10 -23.07 8.56 -29.25
N ARG A 11 -23.71 9.54 -28.59
CA ARG A 11 -23.57 9.77 -27.15
C ARG A 11 -24.16 8.65 -26.32
N ARG A 12 -25.25 8.02 -26.72
CA ARG A 12 -25.83 6.86 -26.04
C ARG A 12 -24.95 5.62 -26.21
N GLU A 13 -24.44 5.37 -27.40
CA GLU A 13 -23.52 4.25 -27.64
C GLU A 13 -22.20 4.41 -26.90
N SER A 14 -21.61 5.61 -26.83
CA SER A 14 -20.42 5.85 -26.02
C SER A 14 -20.69 5.79 -24.51
N ALA A 15 -21.87 6.18 -24.04
CA ALA A 15 -22.26 6.02 -22.64
C ALA A 15 -22.47 4.55 -22.25
N VAL A 16 -23.09 3.75 -23.14
CA VAL A 16 -23.26 2.30 -22.94
C VAL A 16 -21.91 1.56 -23.04
N ALA A 17 -21.02 1.99 -23.93
CA ALA A 17 -19.66 1.44 -24.03
C ALA A 17 -18.77 1.83 -22.84
N ALA A 18 -18.98 3.02 -22.27
CA ALA A 18 -18.27 3.46 -21.06
C ALA A 18 -18.70 2.65 -19.82
N ASP A 19 -19.97 2.25 -19.74
CA ASP A 19 -20.51 1.41 -18.66
C ASP A 19 -19.96 -0.03 -18.69
N LEU A 20 -19.47 -0.48 -19.85
CA LEU A 20 -18.85 -1.81 -20.02
C LEU A 20 -17.39 -1.89 -19.55
N HIS A 21 -16.77 -0.78 -19.13
CA HIS A 21 -15.34 -0.71 -18.76
C HIS A 21 -15.11 0.03 -17.45
N THR A 22 -16.09 0.08 -16.56
CA THR A 22 -15.90 0.64 -15.21
C THR A 22 -15.41 -0.43 -14.24
N GLU A 23 -14.43 -0.08 -13.46
CA GLU A 23 -13.93 -0.90 -12.35
C GLU A 23 -14.26 -0.21 -11.02
N LYS A 24 -14.58 -1.01 -9.99
CA LYS A 24 -14.90 -0.46 -8.67
C LYS A 24 -13.64 -0.23 -7.86
N TYR A 25 -13.56 0.93 -7.24
CA TYR A 25 -12.46 1.33 -6.38
C TYR A 25 -12.97 1.67 -4.99
N LEU A 26 -12.33 1.10 -3.97
CA LEU A 26 -12.51 1.51 -2.58
C LEU A 26 -11.68 2.76 -2.34
N THR A 27 -12.30 3.80 -1.76
CA THR A 27 -11.64 5.04 -1.38
C THR A 27 -11.52 5.19 0.13
N PHE A 28 -10.40 5.71 0.61
CA PHE A 28 -10.11 5.90 2.03
C PHE A 28 -9.08 7.01 2.25
N TYR A 29 -9.10 7.58 3.45
CA TYR A 29 -8.16 8.62 3.85
C TYR A 29 -6.98 8.08 4.63
N ILE A 30 -5.80 8.65 4.37
CA ILE A 30 -4.58 8.50 5.15
C ILE A 30 -3.99 9.89 5.31
N ASP A 31 -3.91 10.39 6.54
CA ASP A 31 -3.40 11.72 6.91
C ASP A 31 -4.03 12.85 6.08
N GLY A 32 -5.36 12.80 5.92
CA GLY A 32 -6.15 13.79 5.18
C GLY A 32 -6.08 13.68 3.66
N GLN A 33 -5.24 12.83 3.10
CA GLN A 33 -5.13 12.58 1.67
C GLN A 33 -5.99 11.39 1.25
N LEU A 34 -6.73 11.52 0.15
CA LEU A 34 -7.58 10.46 -0.41
C LEU A 34 -6.75 9.48 -1.25
N TYR A 35 -6.94 8.20 -0.97
CA TYR A 35 -6.34 7.08 -1.69
C TYR A 35 -7.40 6.13 -2.21
N SER A 36 -7.05 5.31 -3.19
CA SER A 36 -7.93 4.29 -3.75
C SER A 36 -7.18 2.99 -4.06
N VAL A 37 -7.93 1.89 -3.97
CA VAL A 37 -7.48 0.56 -4.41
C VAL A 37 -8.61 -0.12 -5.18
N PRO A 38 -8.33 -0.97 -6.20
CA PRO A 38 -9.35 -1.77 -6.85
C PRO A 38 -10.08 -2.66 -5.84
N THR A 39 -11.41 -2.72 -5.89
CA THR A 39 -12.16 -3.59 -4.98
C THR A 39 -11.89 -5.08 -5.22
N SER A 40 -11.43 -5.44 -6.42
CA SER A 40 -10.99 -6.81 -6.75
C SER A 40 -9.82 -7.30 -5.88
N GLN A 41 -9.07 -6.38 -5.25
CA GLN A 41 -8.00 -6.70 -4.31
C GLN A 41 -8.44 -6.61 -2.84
N VAL A 42 -9.65 -6.14 -2.56
CA VAL A 42 -10.18 -5.99 -1.20
C VAL A 42 -10.96 -7.23 -0.81
N VAL A 43 -10.52 -7.90 0.24
CA VAL A 43 -11.21 -9.07 0.79
C VAL A 43 -12.35 -8.64 1.70
N GLU A 44 -12.05 -7.77 2.66
CA GLU A 44 -13.03 -7.21 3.59
C GLU A 44 -12.50 -5.95 4.29
N ILE A 45 -13.41 -5.22 4.91
CA ILE A 45 -13.10 -4.04 5.72
C ILE A 45 -13.59 -4.33 7.13
N ILE A 46 -12.72 -4.20 8.11
CA ILE A 46 -13.04 -4.46 9.50
C ILE A 46 -12.72 -3.24 10.37
N ARG A 47 -13.36 -3.13 11.51
CA ARG A 47 -12.99 -2.16 12.54
C ARG A 47 -11.66 -2.54 13.18
N MET A 48 -11.01 -1.56 13.80
CA MET A 48 -9.85 -1.84 14.64
C MET A 48 -10.18 -2.90 15.67
N GLN A 49 -9.27 -3.85 15.83
CA GLN A 49 -9.32 -4.92 16.80
C GLN A 49 -7.94 -5.07 17.47
N PRO A 50 -7.83 -5.82 18.56
CA PRO A 50 -6.55 -6.04 19.22
C PRO A 50 -5.50 -6.60 18.27
N ILE A 51 -4.34 -5.93 18.22
CA ILE A 51 -3.18 -6.34 17.42
C ILE A 51 -2.19 -7.04 18.33
N THR A 52 -1.78 -8.24 17.97
CA THR A 52 -0.69 -8.93 18.64
C THR A 52 0.63 -8.41 18.11
N TYR A 53 1.40 -7.76 18.98
CA TYR A 53 2.71 -7.22 18.63
C TYR A 53 3.68 -8.33 18.23
N MET A 54 4.48 -8.06 17.19
CA MET A 54 5.58 -8.92 16.75
C MET A 54 6.91 -8.21 16.98
N PRO A 55 7.84 -8.78 17.78
CA PRO A 55 9.16 -8.18 17.96
C PRO A 55 10.00 -8.26 16.68
N ASN A 56 10.97 -7.36 16.57
CA ASN A 56 11.93 -7.29 15.44
C ASN A 56 11.27 -7.11 14.05
N THR A 57 10.14 -6.44 13.99
CA THR A 57 9.50 -6.02 12.74
C THR A 57 9.84 -4.56 12.41
N ILE A 58 9.57 -4.17 11.17
CA ILE A 58 9.75 -2.79 10.70
C ILE A 58 8.65 -1.90 11.31
N ASP A 59 8.97 -0.64 11.59
CA ASP A 59 8.14 0.30 12.36
C ASP A 59 6.69 0.44 11.88
N TYR A 60 6.45 0.32 10.57
CA TYR A 60 5.11 0.40 10.00
C TYR A 60 4.30 -0.91 10.11
N VAL A 61 4.92 -2.03 10.50
CA VAL A 61 4.23 -3.30 10.77
C VAL A 61 3.86 -3.32 12.24
N LYS A 62 2.58 -3.11 12.53
CA LYS A 62 2.09 -3.01 13.92
C LYS A 62 1.98 -4.37 14.60
N GLY A 63 1.98 -5.45 13.85
CA GLY A 63 1.85 -6.81 14.34
C GLY A 63 0.90 -7.64 13.50
N VAL A 64 0.18 -8.56 14.13
CA VAL A 64 -0.78 -9.45 13.47
C VAL A 64 -2.15 -9.42 14.16
N ILE A 65 -3.18 -9.71 13.37
CA ILE A 65 -4.54 -9.94 13.86
C ILE A 65 -4.98 -11.37 13.55
N ASN A 66 -5.93 -11.87 14.30
CA ASN A 66 -6.62 -13.12 13.98
C ASN A 66 -7.88 -12.81 13.20
N LEU A 67 -7.92 -13.19 11.94
CA LEU A 67 -9.07 -13.02 11.07
C LEU A 67 -9.66 -14.40 10.77
N ARG A 68 -10.72 -14.77 11.51
CA ARG A 68 -11.40 -16.08 11.35
C ARG A 68 -10.45 -17.28 11.38
N GLY A 69 -9.48 -17.28 12.29
CA GLY A 69 -8.49 -18.35 12.43
C GLY A 69 -7.24 -18.20 11.55
N LYS A 70 -7.21 -17.22 10.66
CA LYS A 70 -6.00 -16.87 9.87
C LYS A 70 -5.24 -15.76 10.57
N VAL A 71 -3.91 -15.90 10.63
CA VAL A 71 -3.03 -14.84 11.12
C VAL A 71 -2.71 -13.90 9.96
N VAL A 72 -3.12 -12.64 10.10
CA VAL A 72 -2.97 -11.61 9.07
C VAL A 72 -2.07 -10.49 9.61
N PRO A 73 -0.93 -10.19 8.98
CA PRO A 73 -0.10 -9.06 9.35
C PRO A 73 -0.84 -7.75 9.06
N VAL A 74 -0.60 -6.72 9.89
CA VAL A 74 -1.20 -5.40 9.72
C VAL A 74 -0.15 -4.31 9.63
N ILE A 75 -0.32 -3.43 8.66
CA ILE A 75 0.56 -2.33 8.30
C ILE A 75 -0.16 -1.01 8.59
N ASP A 76 0.48 -0.13 9.35
CA ASP A 76 0.02 1.26 9.47
C ASP A 76 0.44 2.06 8.23
N MET A 77 -0.54 2.53 7.48
CA MET A 77 -0.31 3.21 6.22
C MET A 77 0.26 4.63 6.41
N ARG A 78 0.03 5.29 7.55
CA ARG A 78 0.70 6.56 7.88
C ARG A 78 2.21 6.33 8.02
N LEU A 79 2.60 5.38 8.85
CA LEU A 79 4.02 5.03 9.05
C LEU A 79 4.67 4.52 7.77
N ARG A 80 3.92 3.73 6.98
CA ARG A 80 4.38 3.25 5.67
C ARG A 80 4.74 4.39 4.71
N PHE A 81 3.97 5.47 4.76
CA PHE A 81 4.18 6.69 3.99
C PHE A 81 5.08 7.72 4.69
N LYS A 82 5.73 7.32 5.79
CA LYS A 82 6.60 8.19 6.61
C LYS A 82 5.88 9.43 7.14
N LYS A 83 4.60 9.27 7.46
CA LYS A 83 3.80 10.25 8.17
C LYS A 83 3.93 10.05 9.67
N GLU A 84 3.50 11.06 10.42
CA GLU A 84 3.48 11.02 11.87
C GLU A 84 2.49 9.97 12.40
N GLU A 85 2.89 9.24 13.43
CA GLU A 85 2.02 8.31 14.14
C GLU A 85 0.96 9.09 14.91
N LYS A 86 -0.30 8.66 14.78
CA LYS A 86 -1.43 9.25 15.49
C LYS A 86 -2.26 8.15 16.15
N PRO A 87 -2.88 8.43 17.29
CA PRO A 87 -3.79 7.48 17.92
C PRO A 87 -4.89 7.02 16.96
N TYR A 88 -5.26 5.76 17.06
CA TYR A 88 -6.40 5.22 16.32
C TYR A 88 -7.71 5.66 16.98
N ASP A 89 -8.70 5.99 16.20
CA ASP A 89 -10.04 6.42 16.64
C ASP A 89 -11.14 5.46 16.16
N THR A 90 -12.39 5.78 16.44
CA THR A 90 -13.56 4.96 16.07
C THR A 90 -13.79 4.85 14.56
N ARG A 91 -13.17 5.71 13.75
CA ARG A 91 -13.25 5.70 12.28
C ARG A 91 -12.12 4.91 11.64
N THR A 92 -11.02 4.72 12.39
CA THR A 92 -9.88 3.93 11.93
C THR A 92 -10.33 2.51 11.60
N SER A 93 -9.93 2.04 10.43
CA SER A 93 -10.36 0.75 9.90
C SER A 93 -9.17 -0.03 9.38
N ILE A 94 -9.32 -1.34 9.29
CA ILE A 94 -8.36 -2.23 8.65
C ILE A 94 -8.99 -2.71 7.34
N VAL A 95 -8.38 -2.34 6.23
CA VAL A 95 -8.74 -2.83 4.89
C VAL A 95 -7.89 -4.07 4.61
N ILE A 96 -8.52 -5.24 4.56
CA ILE A 96 -7.84 -6.49 4.22
C ILE A 96 -7.72 -6.56 2.71
N VAL A 97 -6.49 -6.65 2.23
CA VAL A 97 -6.17 -6.75 0.80
C VAL A 97 -5.40 -8.02 0.49
N GLU A 98 -5.61 -8.52 -0.72
CA GLU A 98 -4.82 -9.62 -1.29
C GLU A 98 -4.03 -9.14 -2.51
N SER A 99 -2.77 -9.57 -2.59
CA SER A 99 -1.92 -9.39 -3.76
C SER A 99 -1.08 -10.65 -3.97
N GLY A 100 -1.40 -11.42 -5.00
CA GLY A 100 -0.86 -12.77 -5.16
C GLY A 100 -1.28 -13.67 -4.00
N GLU A 101 -0.32 -14.31 -3.36
CA GLU A 101 -0.56 -15.21 -2.22
C GLU A 101 -0.56 -14.49 -0.86
N MET A 102 -0.30 -13.19 -0.84
CA MET A 102 -0.21 -12.41 0.40
C MET A 102 -1.53 -11.76 0.77
N THR A 103 -1.99 -11.98 1.99
CA THR A 103 -3.11 -11.28 2.62
C THR A 103 -2.56 -10.36 3.71
N VAL A 104 -2.87 -9.07 3.66
CA VAL A 104 -2.38 -8.06 4.62
C VAL A 104 -3.50 -7.10 4.98
N GLY A 105 -3.52 -6.65 6.23
CA GLY A 105 -4.40 -5.59 6.70
C GLY A 105 -3.71 -4.22 6.58
N LEU A 106 -4.34 -3.28 5.90
CA LEU A 106 -3.92 -1.89 5.81
C LEU A 106 -4.71 -1.05 6.82
N ILE A 107 -4.05 -0.51 7.84
CA ILE A 107 -4.67 0.41 8.78
C ILE A 107 -4.78 1.77 8.10
N VAL A 108 -6.00 2.28 7.96
CA VAL A 108 -6.35 3.55 7.32
C VAL A 108 -7.18 4.41 8.26
N ASP A 109 -7.15 5.74 8.10
CA ASP A 109 -7.83 6.67 9.02
C ASP A 109 -9.35 6.55 8.94
N THR A 110 -9.87 6.49 7.73
CA THR A 110 -11.32 6.42 7.50
C THR A 110 -11.57 5.87 6.11
N VAL A 111 -12.40 4.84 6.02
CA VAL A 111 -12.95 4.40 4.73
C VAL A 111 -14.04 5.38 4.32
N LYS A 112 -14.03 5.80 3.06
CA LYS A 112 -15.00 6.75 2.54
C LYS A 112 -16.15 6.05 1.81
N ASP A 113 -15.91 5.54 0.62
CA ASP A 113 -16.93 4.91 -0.23
C ASP A 113 -16.30 4.00 -1.29
N VAL A 114 -17.16 3.36 -2.07
CA VAL A 114 -16.79 2.62 -3.29
C VAL A 114 -17.30 3.40 -4.49
N ARG A 115 -16.43 3.62 -5.47
CA ARG A 115 -16.70 4.37 -6.70
C ARG A 115 -16.54 3.51 -7.93
N ASP A 116 -17.44 3.68 -8.89
CA ASP A 116 -17.26 3.19 -10.25
C ASP A 116 -16.34 4.17 -10.98
N VAL A 117 -15.24 3.67 -11.54
CA VAL A 117 -14.21 4.47 -12.21
C VAL A 117 -13.97 3.91 -13.60
N SER A 118 -14.10 4.75 -14.61
CA SER A 118 -13.75 4.40 -15.98
C SER A 118 -12.25 4.52 -16.21
N ALA A 119 -11.74 3.81 -17.22
CA ALA A 119 -10.32 3.87 -17.58
C ALA A 119 -9.84 5.30 -17.91
N GLU A 120 -10.73 6.16 -18.40
CA GLU A 120 -10.44 7.56 -18.77
C GLU A 120 -10.23 8.46 -17.54
N GLN A 121 -10.82 8.09 -16.39
CA GLN A 121 -10.65 8.80 -15.12
C GLN A 121 -9.33 8.46 -14.42
N ILE A 122 -8.60 7.43 -14.92
CA ILE A 122 -7.33 7.00 -14.34
C ILE A 122 -6.18 7.64 -15.12
N ASN A 123 -5.58 8.67 -14.54
CA ASN A 123 -4.34 9.25 -15.03
C ASN A 123 -3.17 8.46 -14.44
N LYS A 124 -2.64 7.52 -15.23
CA LYS A 124 -1.42 6.81 -14.82
C LYS A 124 -0.31 7.84 -14.62
N SER A 125 0.26 7.90 -13.44
CA SER A 125 1.40 8.78 -13.17
C SER A 125 2.48 8.47 -14.20
N PRO A 126 2.98 9.45 -14.97
CA PRO A 126 4.15 9.23 -15.79
C PRO A 126 5.21 8.69 -14.84
N ARG A 127 5.73 7.49 -15.13
CA ARG A 127 6.89 6.97 -14.42
C ARG A 127 7.93 8.07 -14.49
N SER A 128 8.12 8.79 -13.41
CA SER A 128 9.17 9.82 -13.35
C SER A 128 10.49 9.07 -13.51
N LYS A 129 11.01 9.09 -14.73
CA LYS A 129 12.35 8.64 -15.06
C LYS A 129 13.31 9.55 -14.31
N GLY A 130 13.56 9.29 -13.03
CA GLY A 130 14.56 10.05 -12.30
C GLY A 130 14.33 10.28 -10.80
N GLN A 131 13.21 9.93 -10.20
CA GLN A 131 13.00 10.21 -8.77
C GLN A 131 12.65 8.99 -7.90
N SER A 132 13.16 7.83 -8.22
CA SER A 132 13.08 6.70 -7.29
C SER A 132 14.34 5.85 -7.36
N ALA A 133 15.47 6.42 -6.97
CA ALA A 133 16.64 5.60 -6.62
C ALA A 133 16.37 4.68 -5.40
N ASN A 134 15.23 4.86 -4.71
CA ASN A 134 14.85 4.11 -3.50
C ASN A 134 13.55 3.32 -3.61
N GLY A 135 13.02 3.00 -4.79
CA GLY A 135 11.91 2.03 -4.94
C GLY A 135 10.57 2.37 -4.22
N LYS A 136 10.37 3.61 -3.73
CA LYS A 136 9.30 3.98 -2.79
C LYS A 136 8.07 4.63 -3.44
N ASN A 137 7.77 4.33 -4.70
CA ASN A 137 6.56 4.88 -5.30
C ASN A 137 5.40 3.89 -5.18
N PHE A 138 4.61 4.04 -4.12
CA PHE A 138 3.41 3.24 -3.85
C PHE A 138 2.19 3.70 -4.66
N VAL A 139 2.27 4.85 -5.32
CA VAL A 139 1.21 5.43 -6.14
C VAL A 139 1.49 5.12 -7.60
N CYS A 140 0.57 4.44 -8.27
CA CYS A 140 0.68 4.10 -9.69
C CYS A 140 -0.14 5.01 -10.60
N GLY A 141 -1.00 5.86 -10.04
CA GLY A 141 -1.82 6.80 -10.78
C GLY A 141 -2.64 7.71 -9.89
N ILE A 142 -3.44 8.54 -10.52
CA ILE A 142 -4.44 9.42 -9.89
C ILE A 142 -5.78 9.12 -10.53
N VAL A 143 -6.78 8.84 -9.71
CA VAL A 143 -8.17 8.69 -10.13
C VAL A 143 -8.85 10.04 -9.97
N THR A 144 -9.39 10.59 -11.05
CA THR A 144 -10.17 11.82 -11.02
C THR A 144 -11.63 11.47 -10.76
N LEU A 145 -12.13 11.89 -9.60
CA LEU A 145 -13.53 11.79 -9.19
C LEU A 145 -14.22 13.15 -9.43
N ASP A 146 -15.55 13.21 -9.35
CA ASP A 146 -16.32 14.40 -9.73
C ASP A 146 -15.81 15.72 -9.10
N ASN A 147 -15.50 15.72 -7.80
CA ASN A 147 -15.06 16.91 -7.07
C ASN A 147 -13.71 16.75 -6.36
N GLU A 148 -13.03 15.62 -6.54
CA GLU A 148 -11.78 15.32 -5.83
C GLU A 148 -10.93 14.33 -6.63
N SER A 149 -9.69 14.15 -6.21
CA SER A 149 -8.79 13.19 -6.81
C SER A 149 -8.27 12.22 -5.75
N ALA A 150 -8.24 10.93 -6.06
CA ALA A 150 -7.69 9.90 -5.20
C ALA A 150 -6.38 9.35 -5.78
N MET A 151 -5.38 9.15 -4.93
CA MET A 151 -4.14 8.49 -5.31
C MET A 151 -4.35 6.99 -5.44
N LEU A 152 -4.13 6.43 -6.63
CA LEU A 152 -4.23 4.99 -6.87
C LEU A 152 -3.02 4.26 -6.32
N LEU A 153 -3.24 3.38 -5.35
CA LEU A 153 -2.18 2.59 -4.72
C LEU A 153 -1.85 1.34 -5.54
N ASP A 154 -0.56 1.08 -5.63
CA ASP A 154 -0.01 -0.19 -6.08
C ASP A 154 0.16 -1.09 -4.84
N THR A 155 -0.83 -1.92 -4.56
CA THR A 155 -0.84 -2.80 -3.38
C THR A 155 0.35 -3.76 -3.39
N ALA A 156 0.74 -4.27 -4.54
CA ALA A 156 1.91 -5.15 -4.65
C ALA A 156 3.18 -4.43 -4.15
N LYS A 157 3.38 -3.16 -4.50
CA LYS A 157 4.52 -2.38 -4.01
C LYS A 157 4.40 -2.03 -2.53
N VAL A 158 3.20 -1.74 -2.03
CA VAL A 158 2.99 -1.54 -0.59
C VAL A 158 3.45 -2.77 0.19
N LEU A 159 3.17 -3.97 -0.32
CA LEU A 159 3.47 -5.25 0.34
C LEU A 159 4.91 -5.72 0.13
N THR A 160 5.47 -5.63 -1.08
CA THR A 160 6.79 -6.19 -1.44
C THR A 160 7.97 -5.50 -0.76
N HIS A 161 7.87 -4.22 -0.42
CA HIS A 161 8.93 -3.52 0.33
C HIS A 161 9.17 -4.08 1.74
N HIS A 162 8.28 -4.90 2.23
CA HIS A 162 8.45 -5.59 3.51
C HIS A 162 9.64 -6.57 3.51
N SER A 163 9.90 -7.23 2.38
CA SER A 163 10.94 -8.26 2.28
C SER A 163 12.36 -7.72 2.10
N HIS A 164 12.51 -6.54 1.45
CA HIS A 164 13.84 -5.99 1.15
C HIS A 164 14.48 -5.24 2.32
N GLU A 165 13.71 -4.53 3.14
CA GLU A 165 14.27 -3.80 4.29
C GLU A 165 14.75 -4.73 5.41
N GLN A 166 14.20 -5.95 5.53
CA GLN A 166 14.70 -6.96 6.46
C GLN A 166 16.04 -7.55 6.00
N ASN A 167 16.24 -7.77 4.71
CA ASN A 167 17.50 -8.28 4.18
C ASN A 167 18.65 -7.27 4.31
N GLU A 168 18.40 -5.97 4.16
CA GLU A 168 19.44 -4.95 4.36
C GLU A 168 19.85 -4.84 5.84
N LYS A 169 18.90 -4.87 6.78
CA LYS A 169 19.23 -4.85 8.23
C LYS A 169 19.99 -6.11 8.66
N ASN A 170 19.60 -7.27 8.16
CA ASN A 170 20.31 -8.52 8.45
C ASN A 170 21.70 -8.57 7.79
N SER A 171 21.87 -8.01 6.60
CA SER A 171 23.18 -7.93 5.93
C SER A 171 24.15 -7.00 6.65
N ILE A 172 23.69 -5.90 7.21
CA ILE A 172 24.50 -4.94 7.98
C ILE A 172 24.92 -5.57 9.33
N THR A 173 24.06 -6.35 9.97
CA THR A 173 24.37 -7.00 11.26
C THR A 173 25.42 -8.12 11.08
N ILE A 174 25.42 -8.84 9.97
CA ILE A 174 26.39 -9.89 9.68
C ILE A 174 27.78 -9.29 9.37
N ASN A 175 27.83 -8.12 8.70
CA ASN A 175 29.11 -7.47 8.37
C ASN A 175 29.74 -6.74 9.56
N ALA A 176 28.97 -6.31 10.57
CA ALA A 176 29.49 -5.68 11.78
C ALA A 176 30.12 -6.69 12.77
N GLY A 177 29.84 -7.98 12.61
CA GLY A 177 30.39 -9.05 13.47
C GLY A 177 31.69 -9.69 12.97
N ALA A 178 32.21 -9.29 11.80
CA ALA A 178 33.35 -9.98 11.16
C ALA A 178 34.71 -9.25 11.29
N SER A 179 34.80 -8.13 12.02
CA SER A 179 36.03 -7.31 12.07
C SER A 179 36.67 -7.21 13.44
N ASP A 180 36.69 -8.26 14.23
CA ASP A 180 37.53 -8.24 15.44
C ASP A 180 38.07 -9.63 15.82
N LYS A 181 38.99 -10.12 15.00
CA LYS A 181 39.95 -11.17 15.38
C LYS A 181 41.22 -11.02 14.53
N GLN A 182 42.09 -10.11 14.90
CA GLN A 182 43.50 -10.22 14.54
C GLN A 182 44.41 -9.68 15.65
N SER A 183 45.32 -10.57 16.04
CA SER A 183 46.65 -10.37 16.60
C SER A 183 46.77 -10.05 18.10
N GLN A 184 47.01 -11.08 18.87
CA GLN A 184 47.95 -10.97 20.02
C GLN A 184 49.24 -11.69 19.65
N PRO A 185 50.41 -11.08 19.85
CA PRO A 185 51.69 -11.72 19.67
C PRO A 185 52.05 -12.52 20.93
N VAL A 186 52.58 -13.71 20.71
CA VAL A 186 53.14 -14.61 21.74
C VAL A 186 54.48 -14.01 22.23
N PRO A 187 54.76 -13.86 23.54
CA PRO A 187 56.09 -13.57 23.99
C PRO A 187 56.91 -14.88 24.13
N ASP A 188 58.05 -14.90 23.43
CA ASP A 188 59.12 -15.85 23.67
C ASP A 188 59.59 -15.77 25.13
N GLY A 189 59.66 -16.92 25.79
CA GLY A 189 60.22 -17.07 27.09
C GLY A 189 61.49 -17.84 27.04
N GLN A 190 62.55 -17.29 27.56
CA GLN A 190 63.79 -17.98 27.86
C GLN A 190 63.85 -18.37 29.33
N GLN A 191 64.40 -19.53 29.53
CA GLN A 191 65.06 -20.19 30.68
C GLN A 191 64.16 -20.97 31.61
#